data_c87645b1665da46c612c8721dd517b46
#
_entry.id   c87645b1665da46c612c8721dd517b46
#
_cell.length_a   1.000
_cell.length_b   1.000
_cell.length_c   1.000
_cell.angle_alpha   90.00
_cell.angle_beta   90.00
_cell.angle_gamma   90.00
#
_symmetry.space_group_name_H-M   'P 1'
#
loop_
_entity.id
_entity.type
_entity.pdbx_description
1 polymer ?
#
loop_
_entity_poly.entity_id
_entity_poly.type
_entity_poly.pdbx_seq_one_letter_code
_entity_poly.pdbx_strand_id
1 'polypeptide(L)'
;MKPGKRIGLLILAIALVAVIGISVYRMYQGGTAVATVPSAPAAVTEPPQTAQTKTEPAPTPTAEPAGPDYGDPTAWAYFALGEDKGVDVFLICPTVDTRSERNAYDLNEKLRSNFLYALDLEKGIYEEAGRLYSPYYRQMSINAYRLSDPDREKAKELAYSDISAAFRWYLDHENGDRPLILAGFSQGAEMCLELLKEFYGDTAEGNALRERLITVYAIGWRVTEADVQAYPQIVPAQGERDLGTVVSFDCEDGIVAETIILPAGVKTLSINPLNWKTDGTMADRSKNLGAVMATGAAPIPGLCGAYIGDRGQLVVTDVTAGEYPPALDVFPAGAYHVYDYMFFFMNLKQNLSDRVAAYDQARRGKVLCRLLEDLLMAYEQPGSEDETHIEADLSAIQAISEADYPVAKSIADHWRQVYLDPAYALCCHGEGDLAPELADAGIPNERTHAFVVLGYELQNGEMTDELKGRCEAAAAAARSFPNAILVCSGGATGPNNPEKHTEAGLMKQYLIEVCGIEESRIFTDERAMTTAENAVNTFAIMKEQGIESMTIVTSSYHQRWGQALYNALAAIYEQQQGYHARLIGNYCFDTQPSVEVFLKDDWFAIYQLGEILGLPRAQMDQLPNVYALLGM
;
A
#
# COMPACT_ATOMS: atom_id res chain seq x y z
N MET A 1 9.92 35.60 26.83
CA MET A 1 10.02 34.13 26.67
C MET A 1 9.80 33.47 28.02
N LYS A 2 8.84 32.54 28.14
CA LYS A 2 8.52 31.86 29.39
C LYS A 2 9.64 30.87 29.77
N PRO A 3 9.96 30.69 31.06
CA PRO A 3 11.10 29.89 31.53
C PRO A 3 11.10 28.41 31.10
N GLY A 4 9.94 27.84 30.77
CA GLY A 4 9.80 26.44 30.37
C GLY A 4 10.42 26.08 29.00
N LYS A 5 10.60 27.04 28.08
CA LYS A 5 11.24 26.78 26.76
C LYS A 5 12.76 26.58 26.86
N ARG A 6 13.42 27.18 27.86
CA ARG A 6 14.88 27.03 28.08
C ARG A 6 15.25 25.68 28.69
N ILE A 7 14.39 25.09 29.50
CA ILE A 7 14.61 23.76 30.12
C ILE A 7 14.44 22.66 29.06
N GLY A 8 13.47 22.77 28.16
CA GLY A 8 13.27 21.82 27.06
C GLY A 8 14.45 21.77 26.09
N LEU A 9 15.01 22.94 25.73
CA LEU A 9 16.19 23.02 24.85
C LEU A 9 17.46 22.45 25.51
N LEU A 10 17.62 22.62 26.81
CA LEU A 10 18.77 22.07 27.55
C LEU A 10 18.72 20.55 27.64
N ILE A 11 17.54 19.97 27.80
CA ILE A 11 17.32 18.51 27.82
C ILE A 11 17.51 17.92 26.41
N LEU A 12 17.12 18.66 25.35
CA LEU A 12 17.32 18.27 23.96
C LEU A 12 18.81 18.21 23.58
N ALA A 13 19.58 19.22 23.94
CA ALA A 13 21.04 19.24 23.73
C ALA A 13 21.72 18.08 24.48
N ILE A 14 21.21 17.68 25.64
CA ILE A 14 21.76 16.57 26.45
C ILE A 14 21.39 15.20 25.85
N ALA A 15 20.20 15.03 25.28
CA ALA A 15 19.78 13.76 24.67
C ALA A 15 20.49 13.49 23.32
N LEU A 16 20.64 14.52 22.46
CA LEU A 16 21.39 14.43 21.21
C LEU A 16 22.89 14.19 21.45
N VAL A 17 23.42 14.80 22.53
CA VAL A 17 24.81 14.66 22.99
C VAL A 17 25.09 13.24 23.54
N ALA A 18 24.10 12.45 23.93
CA ALA A 18 24.37 11.12 24.48
C ALA A 18 24.74 10.05 23.42
N VAL A 19 24.28 10.13 22.17
CA VAL A 19 24.74 9.23 21.09
C VAL A 19 26.10 9.69 20.53
N ILE A 20 26.30 10.99 20.47
CA ILE A 20 27.53 11.64 20.00
C ILE A 20 28.40 12.06 21.18
N GLY A 21 27.88 12.12 22.39
CA GLY A 21 28.30 13.02 23.44
C GLY A 21 28.65 12.47 24.79
N ILE A 22 28.98 11.20 25.00
CA ILE A 22 29.76 10.81 26.19
C ILE A 22 31.13 11.48 26.17
N SER A 23 31.65 11.88 25.02
CA SER A 23 32.90 12.65 24.89
C SER A 23 32.76 14.12 25.22
N VAL A 24 31.65 14.78 24.86
CA VAL A 24 31.44 16.22 25.10
C VAL A 24 31.06 16.51 26.57
N TYR A 25 30.27 15.63 27.22
CA TYR A 25 29.91 15.78 28.64
C TYR A 25 31.15 15.73 29.57
N ARG A 26 32.19 14.93 29.23
CA ARG A 26 33.46 14.92 29.98
C ARG A 26 34.34 16.17 29.74
N MET A 27 34.21 16.85 28.61
CA MET A 27 34.93 18.12 28.37
C MET A 27 34.32 19.30 29.14
N TYR A 28 33.01 19.29 29.43
CA TYR A 28 32.33 20.37 30.17
C TYR A 28 32.49 20.26 31.69
N GLN A 29 32.82 19.08 32.23
CA GLN A 29 33.08 18.90 33.67
C GLN A 29 34.58 19.01 34.04
N GLY A 30 35.48 19.19 33.07
CA GLY A 30 36.93 19.22 33.29
C GLY A 30 37.61 20.62 33.27
N GLY A 31 36.86 21.67 33.21
CA GLY A 31 37.44 23.01 32.96
C GLY A 31 37.48 23.95 34.16
N THR A 32 38.30 23.72 35.16
CA THR A 32 38.94 24.80 35.95
C THR A 32 40.25 24.29 36.53
N ALA A 33 41.34 24.45 35.78
CA ALA A 33 42.67 24.57 36.36
C ALA A 33 43.51 25.49 35.47
N VAL A 34 43.71 26.68 35.96
CA VAL A 34 44.69 27.65 35.42
C VAL A 34 46.09 27.08 35.62
N ALA A 35 46.84 26.85 34.55
CA ALA A 35 48.25 26.57 34.61
C ALA A 35 49.04 27.63 33.81
N THR A 36 49.86 28.29 34.52
CA THR A 36 50.81 29.32 34.12
C THR A 36 51.87 28.78 33.16
N VAL A 37 52.19 29.59 32.14
CA VAL A 37 53.27 29.39 31.16
C VAL A 37 54.61 29.67 31.81
N PRO A 38 55.65 28.88 31.59
CA PRO A 38 57.00 29.33 31.60
C PRO A 38 57.65 29.32 30.20
N SER A 39 58.36 30.39 29.94
CA SER A 39 59.15 30.73 28.76
C SER A 39 60.29 29.76 28.48
N ALA A 40 60.62 29.61 27.20
CA ALA A 40 61.71 28.84 26.64
C ALA A 40 63.12 29.48 26.97
N PRO A 41 64.14 28.67 26.94
CA PRO A 41 65.42 29.19 26.40
C PRO A 41 65.95 28.33 25.23
N ALA A 42 66.85 28.99 24.54
CA ALA A 42 67.37 28.83 23.22
C ALA A 42 68.19 27.56 22.91
N ALA A 43 68.32 27.34 21.62
CA ALA A 43 69.05 26.36 20.89
C ALA A 43 70.53 26.18 21.22
N VAL A 44 71.01 24.93 21.20
CA VAL A 44 72.37 24.57 20.87
C VAL A 44 72.40 23.46 19.86
N THR A 45 73.03 23.69 18.73
CA THR A 45 73.32 22.80 17.62
C THR A 45 74.52 21.92 17.90
N GLU A 46 74.48 20.64 17.63
CA GLU A 46 75.65 19.83 17.25
C GLU A 46 75.25 18.63 16.30
N PRO A 47 76.17 18.10 15.50
CA PRO A 47 75.92 17.55 14.18
C PRO A 47 75.71 16.01 14.17
N PRO A 48 75.33 15.39 13.02
CA PRO A 48 74.69 14.10 12.98
C PRO A 48 75.69 12.91 13.03
N GLN A 49 75.43 11.99 13.89
CA GLN A 49 75.97 10.63 13.80
C GLN A 49 75.06 9.72 12.98
N THR A 50 75.61 9.16 11.93
CA THR A 50 75.04 8.11 11.10
C THR A 50 74.66 6.90 11.94
N ALA A 51 73.37 6.69 12.16
CA ALA A 51 72.84 5.44 12.67
C ALA A 51 72.27 4.60 11.50
N GLN A 52 72.75 3.42 11.33
CA GLN A 52 72.25 2.43 10.40
C GLN A 52 70.81 2.07 10.79
N THR A 53 69.85 2.44 9.94
CA THR A 53 68.45 2.03 10.02
C THR A 53 68.39 0.55 9.72
N LYS A 54 68.12 -0.29 10.73
CA LYS A 54 67.52 -1.59 10.55
C LYS A 54 66.11 -1.35 9.96
N THR A 55 65.89 -1.70 8.73
CA THR A 55 64.54 -1.79 8.11
C THR A 55 63.80 -2.88 8.88
N GLU A 56 62.89 -2.47 9.74
CA GLU A 56 61.83 -3.38 10.21
C GLU A 56 60.98 -3.78 8.98
N PRO A 57 60.66 -5.06 8.82
CA PRO A 57 59.77 -5.49 7.75
C PRO A 57 58.45 -4.76 7.94
N ALA A 58 57.91 -4.17 6.85
CA ALA A 58 56.57 -3.61 6.83
C ALA A 58 55.58 -4.58 7.45
N PRO A 59 54.67 -4.13 8.32
CA PRO A 59 53.68 -5.01 8.92
C PRO A 59 52.91 -5.70 7.78
N THR A 60 52.88 -7.03 7.84
CA THR A 60 52.01 -7.84 6.97
C THR A 60 50.61 -7.29 7.10
N PRO A 61 49.85 -7.06 5.99
CA PRO A 61 48.47 -6.61 6.10
C PRO A 61 47.73 -7.60 6.99
N THR A 62 47.33 -7.20 8.17
CA THR A 62 46.42 -7.97 9.01
C THR A 62 45.16 -8.15 8.21
N ALA A 63 44.79 -9.41 7.94
CA ALA A 63 43.53 -9.71 7.29
C ALA A 63 42.40 -8.96 8.01
N GLU A 64 41.51 -8.33 7.26
CA GLU A 64 40.35 -7.69 7.85
C GLU A 64 39.56 -8.70 8.69
N PRO A 65 39.07 -8.33 9.89
CA PRO A 65 38.27 -9.21 10.71
C PRO A 65 37.08 -9.75 9.92
N ALA A 66 36.70 -11.02 10.14
CA ALA A 66 35.50 -11.59 9.54
C ALA A 66 34.26 -10.76 9.90
N GLY A 67 33.30 -10.63 8.98
CA GLY A 67 32.01 -10.00 9.23
C GLY A 67 31.16 -10.76 10.26
N PRO A 68 30.05 -10.17 10.73
CA PRO A 68 29.11 -10.83 11.62
C PRO A 68 28.53 -12.10 11.00
N ASP A 69 28.28 -13.12 11.83
CA ASP A 69 27.52 -14.31 11.44
C ASP A 69 26.03 -14.02 11.66
N TYR A 70 25.29 -13.76 10.59
CA TYR A 70 23.87 -13.42 10.67
C TYR A 70 22.96 -14.62 10.95
N GLY A 71 23.48 -15.84 10.96
CA GLY A 71 22.81 -17.01 11.53
C GLY A 71 22.72 -16.97 13.06
N ASP A 72 23.54 -16.14 13.72
CA ASP A 72 23.46 -15.90 15.15
C ASP A 72 22.55 -14.67 15.43
N PRO A 73 21.43 -14.83 16.19
CA PRO A 73 20.57 -13.71 16.58
C PRO A 73 21.30 -12.56 17.28
N THR A 74 22.45 -12.81 17.90
CA THR A 74 23.26 -11.76 18.53
C THR A 74 23.96 -10.83 17.54
N ALA A 75 23.98 -11.18 16.25
CA ALA A 75 24.44 -10.31 15.17
C ALA A 75 23.41 -9.22 14.79
N TRP A 76 22.24 -9.24 15.40
CA TRP A 76 21.15 -8.31 15.14
C TRP A 76 20.88 -7.39 16.32
N ALA A 77 20.64 -6.13 16.04
CA ALA A 77 20.12 -5.16 17.01
C ALA A 77 18.62 -5.40 17.24
N TYR A 78 17.87 -5.66 16.16
CA TYR A 78 16.50 -6.13 16.19
C TYR A 78 16.37 -7.40 15.35
N PHE A 79 15.83 -8.45 15.95
CA PHE A 79 15.55 -9.71 15.29
C PHE A 79 14.07 -10.06 15.49
N ALA A 80 13.27 -9.89 14.43
CA ALA A 80 11.82 -10.04 14.46
C ALA A 80 11.14 -9.27 15.62
N LEU A 81 11.63 -8.06 15.92
CA LEU A 81 11.11 -7.26 17.02
C LEU A 81 9.73 -6.69 16.67
N GLY A 82 8.77 -6.83 17.58
CA GLY A 82 7.42 -6.29 17.46
C GLY A 82 6.36 -7.35 17.15
N GLU A 83 5.13 -6.89 16.92
CA GLU A 83 4.01 -7.76 16.59
C GLU A 83 4.09 -8.23 15.13
N ASP A 84 3.67 -9.48 14.89
CA ASP A 84 3.53 -10.00 13.54
C ASP A 84 2.24 -9.47 12.88
N LYS A 85 2.40 -8.48 12.00
CA LYS A 85 1.31 -7.85 11.24
C LYS A 85 1.33 -8.20 9.75
N GLY A 86 2.03 -9.27 9.37
CA GLY A 86 2.11 -9.69 7.98
C GLY A 86 3.12 -8.90 7.12
N VAL A 87 3.79 -7.89 7.68
CA VAL A 87 4.80 -7.04 7.02
C VAL A 87 6.11 -7.11 7.79
N ASP A 88 7.23 -7.02 7.10
CA ASP A 88 8.56 -6.88 7.70
C ASP A 88 9.18 -5.52 7.35
N VAL A 89 9.97 -5.00 8.26
CA VAL A 89 10.77 -3.78 8.08
C VAL A 89 12.24 -4.12 8.27
N PHE A 90 13.04 -3.98 7.22
CA PHE A 90 14.50 -4.08 7.30
C PHE A 90 15.07 -2.68 7.54
N LEU A 91 15.43 -2.38 8.79
CA LEU A 91 15.85 -1.07 9.27
C LEU A 91 17.38 -1.02 9.43
N ILE A 92 18.04 -0.15 8.69
CA ILE A 92 19.50 -0.03 8.68
C ILE A 92 19.93 1.18 9.51
N CYS A 93 20.72 0.92 10.55
CA CYS A 93 21.21 1.93 11.48
C CYS A 93 22.07 2.99 10.78
N PRO A 94 21.96 4.29 11.14
CA PRO A 94 22.85 5.34 10.67
C PRO A 94 24.27 5.19 11.25
N THR A 95 25.20 6.08 10.85
CA THR A 95 26.55 6.14 11.41
C THR A 95 26.51 6.49 12.89
N VAL A 96 26.98 5.56 13.74
CA VAL A 96 27.16 5.79 15.20
C VAL A 96 28.61 5.65 15.65
N ASP A 97 29.51 5.24 14.75
CA ASP A 97 30.95 5.24 15.00
C ASP A 97 31.57 6.59 14.64
N THR A 98 32.08 7.28 15.66
CA THR A 98 32.75 8.59 15.53
C THR A 98 34.25 8.52 15.80
N ARG A 99 34.83 7.33 15.97
CA ARG A 99 36.21 7.15 16.46
C ARG A 99 37.12 6.47 15.46
N SER A 100 36.66 5.46 14.77
CA SER A 100 37.46 4.73 13.79
C SER A 100 37.90 5.66 12.63
N GLU A 101 39.01 5.37 12.00
CA GLU A 101 39.45 6.09 10.82
C GLU A 101 38.60 5.77 9.59
N ARG A 102 38.22 4.48 9.44
CA ARG A 102 37.47 3.98 8.30
C ARG A 102 36.17 3.30 8.72
N ASN A 103 36.26 2.10 9.27
CA ASN A 103 35.10 1.27 9.61
C ASN A 103 35.13 0.84 11.06
N ALA A 104 33.97 0.55 11.60
CA ALA A 104 33.75 -0.02 12.91
C ALA A 104 34.05 -1.52 12.90
N TYR A 105 35.30 -1.91 12.89
CA TYR A 105 35.71 -3.31 12.82
C TYR A 105 35.35 -4.11 14.08
N ASP A 106 35.34 -3.48 15.25
CA ASP A 106 34.99 -4.10 16.53
C ASP A 106 33.58 -3.68 16.95
N LEU A 107 32.64 -4.61 16.79
CA LEU A 107 31.24 -4.45 17.21
C LEU A 107 31.08 -4.74 18.71
N ASN A 108 31.90 -4.10 19.55
CA ASN A 108 31.88 -4.26 21.00
C ASN A 108 30.57 -3.74 21.63
N GLU A 109 30.35 -4.08 22.91
CA GLU A 109 29.14 -3.74 23.66
C GLU A 109 28.79 -2.24 23.62
N LYS A 110 29.80 -1.37 23.71
CA LYS A 110 29.56 0.07 23.64
C LYS A 110 29.03 0.53 22.29
N LEU A 111 29.61 0.03 21.21
CA LEU A 111 29.16 0.37 19.85
C LEU A 111 27.76 -0.19 19.60
N ARG A 112 27.49 -1.44 20.03
CA ARG A 112 26.15 -2.03 19.96
C ARG A 112 25.11 -1.22 20.74
N SER A 113 25.47 -0.68 21.91
CA SER A 113 24.58 0.24 22.65
C SER A 113 24.31 1.52 21.89
N ASN A 114 25.28 2.05 21.12
CA ASN A 114 25.06 3.22 20.28
C ASN A 114 24.12 2.89 19.10
N PHE A 115 24.22 1.69 18.49
CA PHE A 115 23.27 1.23 17.48
C PHE A 115 21.85 1.21 18.03
N LEU A 116 21.63 0.56 19.17
CA LEU A 116 20.31 0.48 19.81
C LEU A 116 19.76 1.86 20.13
N TYR A 117 20.60 2.77 20.62
CA TYR A 117 20.13 4.13 20.91
C TYR A 117 19.69 4.89 19.65
N ALA A 118 20.45 4.81 18.56
CA ALA A 118 20.07 5.46 17.30
C ALA A 118 18.80 4.85 16.71
N LEU A 119 18.71 3.54 16.68
CA LEU A 119 17.53 2.82 16.20
C LEU A 119 16.28 3.09 17.04
N ASP A 120 16.43 3.22 18.37
CA ASP A 120 15.31 3.56 19.28
C ASP A 120 14.74 4.97 19.06
N LEU A 121 15.50 5.88 18.45
CA LEU A 121 14.99 7.20 18.05
C LEU A 121 14.09 7.12 16.81
N GLU A 122 14.32 6.15 15.92
CA GLU A 122 13.62 6.01 14.63
C GLU A 122 12.50 4.97 14.66
N LYS A 123 12.66 3.89 15.44
CA LYS A 123 11.77 2.71 15.38
C LYS A 123 10.29 3.03 15.52
N GLY A 124 9.95 4.06 16.29
CA GLY A 124 8.56 4.47 16.51
C GLY A 124 7.83 4.93 15.24
N ILE A 125 8.56 5.19 14.15
CA ILE A 125 7.98 5.41 12.81
C ILE A 125 7.49 4.08 12.25
N TYR A 126 8.24 2.97 12.48
CA TYR A 126 8.14 1.72 11.76
C TYR A 126 7.50 0.57 12.55
N GLU A 127 7.60 0.57 13.88
CA GLU A 127 7.23 -0.57 14.75
C GLU A 127 5.75 -0.95 14.71
N GLU A 128 4.87 -0.03 14.31
CA GLU A 128 3.45 -0.32 14.15
C GLU A 128 3.10 -0.94 12.78
N ALA A 129 4.03 -0.93 11.81
CA ALA A 129 3.82 -1.50 10.48
C ALA A 129 4.07 -3.01 10.47
N GLY A 130 5.04 -3.51 11.24
CA GLY A 130 5.40 -4.93 11.21
C GLY A 130 6.62 -5.27 12.06
N ARG A 131 7.17 -6.46 11.82
CA ARG A 131 8.36 -6.95 12.52
C ARG A 131 9.60 -6.21 12.03
N LEU A 132 10.46 -5.81 12.98
CA LEU A 132 11.71 -5.10 12.68
C LEU A 132 12.89 -6.08 12.65
N TYR A 133 13.69 -5.97 11.60
CA TYR A 133 15.00 -6.60 11.46
C TYR A 133 16.05 -5.52 11.28
N SER A 134 17.10 -5.50 12.11
CA SER A 134 18.17 -4.52 12.02
C SER A 134 19.51 -5.17 12.35
N PRO A 135 20.42 -5.36 11.38
CA PRO A 135 21.71 -6.00 11.63
C PRO A 135 22.69 -5.04 12.30
N TYR A 136 23.59 -5.58 13.12
CA TYR A 136 24.86 -4.93 13.39
C TYR A 136 25.77 -5.13 12.19
N TYR A 137 26.53 -4.10 11.80
CA TYR A 137 27.43 -4.17 10.66
C TYR A 137 28.67 -3.29 10.88
N ARG A 138 29.75 -3.59 10.16
CA ARG A 138 31.01 -2.81 10.21
C ARG A 138 30.85 -1.50 9.45
N GLN A 139 30.00 -0.62 9.98
CA GLN A 139 29.64 0.65 9.35
C GLN A 139 30.84 1.54 9.08
N MET A 140 30.71 2.43 8.11
CA MET A 140 31.64 3.55 7.94
C MET A 140 31.60 4.43 9.17
N SER A 141 32.76 4.84 9.67
CA SER A 141 32.81 5.90 10.68
C SER A 141 32.52 7.26 10.06
N ILE A 142 32.17 8.24 10.87
CA ILE A 142 31.99 9.62 10.39
C ILE A 142 33.27 10.17 9.75
N ASN A 143 34.46 9.71 10.17
CA ASN A 143 35.73 10.12 9.62
C ASN A 143 35.97 9.60 8.20
N ALA A 144 35.37 8.47 7.84
CA ALA A 144 35.48 7.89 6.51
C ALA A 144 34.91 8.81 5.41
N TYR A 145 33.91 9.62 5.73
CA TYR A 145 33.36 10.62 4.79
C TYR A 145 34.31 11.75 4.44
N ARG A 146 35.41 11.89 5.18
CA ARG A 146 36.50 12.87 4.92
C ARG A 146 37.69 12.27 4.18
N LEU A 147 37.68 10.97 3.90
CA LEU A 147 38.75 10.31 3.18
C LEU A 147 38.71 10.63 1.68
N SER A 148 39.80 10.28 0.98
CA SER A 148 39.82 10.31 -0.49
C SER A 148 38.75 9.37 -1.07
N ASP A 149 38.28 9.68 -2.27
CA ASP A 149 37.24 8.87 -2.92
C ASP A 149 37.55 7.36 -2.95
N PRO A 150 38.75 6.90 -3.35
CA PRO A 150 39.06 5.47 -3.35
C PRO A 150 39.03 4.81 -1.97
N ASP A 151 39.42 5.54 -0.91
CA ASP A 151 39.43 4.98 0.45
C ASP A 151 38.04 5.01 1.07
N ARG A 152 37.24 6.02 0.73
CA ARG A 152 35.83 6.08 1.13
C ARG A 152 35.01 4.97 0.46
N GLU A 153 35.21 4.72 -0.84
CA GLU A 153 34.53 3.60 -1.53
C GLU A 153 34.87 2.25 -0.91
N LYS A 154 36.15 1.98 -0.58
CA LYS A 154 36.52 0.75 0.14
C LYS A 154 35.84 0.63 1.51
N ALA A 155 35.71 1.75 2.23
CA ALA A 155 35.00 1.75 3.50
C ALA A 155 33.51 1.45 3.31
N LYS A 156 32.88 1.99 2.25
CA LYS A 156 31.50 1.70 1.87
C LYS A 156 31.31 0.24 1.43
N GLU A 157 32.18 -0.26 0.58
CA GLU A 157 32.16 -1.66 0.12
C GLU A 157 32.17 -2.64 1.30
N LEU A 158 33.00 -2.40 2.32
CA LEU A 158 33.04 -3.21 3.53
C LEU A 158 31.73 -3.15 4.31
N ALA A 159 31.22 -1.95 4.57
CA ALA A 159 29.96 -1.76 5.29
C ALA A 159 28.79 -2.42 4.54
N TYR A 160 28.74 -2.21 3.23
CA TYR A 160 27.71 -2.79 2.37
C TYR A 160 27.81 -4.32 2.29
N SER A 161 29.03 -4.89 2.28
CA SER A 161 29.18 -6.36 2.26
C SER A 161 28.50 -7.04 3.45
N ASP A 162 28.53 -6.42 4.62
CA ASP A 162 27.83 -6.91 5.81
C ASP A 162 26.30 -6.76 5.66
N ILE A 163 25.82 -5.61 5.16
CA ILE A 163 24.39 -5.38 4.94
C ILE A 163 23.82 -6.32 3.87
N SER A 164 24.55 -6.53 2.75
CA SER A 164 24.17 -7.49 1.71
C SER A 164 24.09 -8.92 2.26
N ALA A 165 25.07 -9.34 3.06
CA ALA A 165 25.06 -10.67 3.70
C ALA A 165 23.89 -10.82 4.68
N ALA A 166 23.61 -9.79 5.50
CA ALA A 166 22.48 -9.78 6.43
C ALA A 166 21.14 -9.86 5.70
N PHE A 167 20.98 -9.07 4.63
CA PHE A 167 19.75 -9.03 3.86
C PHE A 167 19.49 -10.33 3.12
N ARG A 168 20.52 -10.96 2.51
CA ARG A 168 20.41 -12.27 1.88
C ARG A 168 20.02 -13.34 2.89
N TRP A 169 20.70 -13.39 4.05
CA TRP A 169 20.34 -14.33 5.10
C TRP A 169 18.88 -14.15 5.56
N TYR A 170 18.45 -12.90 5.76
CA TYR A 170 17.08 -12.56 6.13
C TYR A 170 16.06 -13.04 5.06
N LEU A 171 16.34 -12.82 3.78
CA LEU A 171 15.45 -13.27 2.71
C LEU A 171 15.34 -14.80 2.68
N ASP A 172 16.47 -15.50 2.87
CA ASP A 172 16.54 -16.95 2.76
C ASP A 172 15.91 -17.68 3.97
N HIS A 173 15.85 -17.05 5.17
CA HIS A 173 15.48 -17.73 6.40
C HIS A 173 14.29 -17.14 7.14
N GLU A 174 14.02 -15.85 7.03
CA GLU A 174 13.06 -15.14 7.88
C GLU A 174 11.90 -14.51 7.13
N ASN A 175 12.12 -13.98 5.93
CA ASN A 175 11.09 -13.19 5.23
C ASN A 175 9.91 -14.04 4.73
N GLY A 176 10.15 -15.25 4.16
CA GLY A 176 9.08 -16.14 3.74
C GLY A 176 8.06 -15.49 2.79
N ASP A 177 8.54 -14.71 1.83
CA ASP A 177 7.71 -13.98 0.85
C ASP A 177 6.77 -12.88 1.41
N ARG A 178 7.04 -12.39 2.61
CA ARG A 178 6.26 -11.31 3.23
C ARG A 178 6.51 -9.97 2.54
N PRO A 179 5.50 -9.07 2.51
CA PRO A 179 5.69 -7.67 2.14
C PRO A 179 6.79 -7.01 2.96
N LEU A 180 7.58 -6.18 2.30
CA LEU A 180 8.82 -5.64 2.85
C LEU A 180 8.89 -4.12 2.73
N ILE A 181 9.38 -3.48 3.78
CA ILE A 181 9.78 -2.08 3.83
C ILE A 181 11.27 -2.04 4.08
N LEU A 182 12.02 -1.31 3.25
CA LEU A 182 13.40 -0.94 3.54
C LEU A 182 13.40 0.43 4.20
N ALA A 183 14.17 0.58 5.26
CA ALA A 183 14.26 1.85 5.95
C ALA A 183 15.68 2.12 6.45
N GLY A 184 16.10 3.36 6.40
CA GLY A 184 17.39 3.77 6.93
C GLY A 184 17.52 5.29 6.92
N PHE A 185 18.36 5.77 7.81
CA PHE A 185 18.73 7.16 7.91
C PHE A 185 20.23 7.33 7.62
N SER A 186 20.59 8.42 6.92
CA SER A 186 22.01 8.76 6.64
C SER A 186 22.73 7.59 5.92
N GLN A 187 23.77 7.01 6.50
CA GLN A 187 24.45 5.82 5.95
C GLN A 187 23.48 4.64 5.76
N GLY A 188 22.51 4.45 6.68
CA GLY A 188 21.48 3.44 6.52
C GLY A 188 20.64 3.65 5.26
N ALA A 189 20.35 4.90 4.91
CA ALA A 189 19.66 5.25 3.67
C ALA A 189 20.50 4.96 2.42
N GLU A 190 21.83 5.27 2.47
CA GLU A 190 22.76 4.88 1.40
C GLU A 190 22.76 3.36 1.19
N MET A 191 22.82 2.58 2.28
CA MET A 191 22.78 1.10 2.20
C MET A 191 21.46 0.58 1.63
N CYS A 192 20.30 1.22 1.92
CA CYS A 192 19.04 0.87 1.27
C CYS A 192 19.10 1.03 -0.25
N LEU A 193 19.73 2.09 -0.76
CA LEU A 193 19.91 2.28 -2.19
C LEU A 193 20.85 1.24 -2.81
N GLU A 194 21.92 0.86 -2.11
CA GLU A 194 22.80 -0.21 -2.58
C GLU A 194 22.06 -1.58 -2.61
N LEU A 195 21.18 -1.88 -1.62
CA LEU A 195 20.32 -3.07 -1.67
C LEU A 195 19.38 -3.05 -2.89
N LEU A 196 18.81 -1.88 -3.24
CA LEU A 196 17.99 -1.77 -4.47
C LEU A 196 18.81 -2.09 -5.73
N LYS A 197 20.06 -1.62 -5.80
CA LYS A 197 20.95 -1.86 -6.94
C LYS A 197 21.28 -3.35 -7.10
N GLU A 198 21.57 -4.06 -6.01
CA GLU A 198 21.98 -5.47 -6.04
C GLU A 198 20.79 -6.42 -6.18
N PHE A 199 19.74 -6.26 -5.34
CA PHE A 199 18.70 -7.28 -5.18
C PHE A 199 17.45 -7.05 -6.03
N TYR A 200 17.19 -5.83 -6.47
CA TYR A 200 15.92 -5.47 -7.13
C TYR A 200 16.06 -5.25 -8.65
N GLY A 201 17.12 -5.78 -9.25
CA GLY A 201 17.38 -5.69 -10.70
C GLY A 201 16.35 -6.47 -11.55
N ASP A 202 16.50 -6.40 -12.87
CA ASP A 202 15.61 -7.09 -13.83
C ASP A 202 15.96 -8.58 -13.97
N THR A 203 15.70 -9.32 -12.90
CA THR A 203 15.81 -10.78 -12.79
C THR A 203 14.52 -11.33 -12.23
N ALA A 204 14.28 -12.64 -12.33
CA ALA A 204 13.09 -13.27 -11.73
C ALA A 204 13.02 -13.01 -10.20
N GLU A 205 14.15 -13.15 -9.49
CA GLU A 205 14.25 -12.86 -8.06
C GLU A 205 13.99 -11.38 -7.76
N GLY A 206 14.63 -10.47 -8.51
CA GLY A 206 14.46 -9.04 -8.33
C GLY A 206 13.03 -8.57 -8.64
N ASN A 207 12.38 -9.15 -9.64
CA ASN A 207 10.97 -8.87 -9.95
C ASN A 207 10.05 -9.33 -8.80
N ALA A 208 10.28 -10.53 -8.24
CA ALA A 208 9.52 -11.03 -7.10
C ALA A 208 9.72 -10.15 -5.85
N LEU A 209 10.94 -9.63 -5.62
CA LEU A 209 11.20 -8.68 -4.53
C LEU A 209 10.52 -7.33 -4.76
N ARG A 210 10.51 -6.80 -6.01
CA ARG A 210 9.79 -5.56 -6.33
C ARG A 210 8.29 -5.67 -6.09
N GLU A 211 7.68 -6.81 -6.39
CA GLU A 211 6.26 -7.05 -6.13
C GLU A 211 5.90 -7.03 -4.63
N ARG A 212 6.86 -7.34 -3.76
CA ARG A 212 6.70 -7.36 -2.30
C ARG A 212 7.17 -6.07 -1.62
N LEU A 213 7.86 -5.18 -2.34
CA LEU A 213 8.37 -3.92 -1.80
C LEU A 213 7.24 -2.91 -1.64
N ILE A 214 6.90 -2.59 -0.40
CA ILE A 214 5.91 -1.54 -0.12
C ILE A 214 6.53 -0.17 -0.43
N THR A 215 7.70 0.12 0.16
CA THR A 215 8.40 1.40 -0.03
C THR A 215 9.82 1.33 0.57
N VAL A 216 10.65 2.30 0.20
CA VAL A 216 11.96 2.52 0.80
C VAL A 216 11.99 3.91 1.43
N TYR A 217 12.30 4.01 2.72
CA TYR A 217 12.57 5.27 3.40
C TYR A 217 14.09 5.47 3.46
N ALA A 218 14.63 6.23 2.51
CA ALA A 218 16.04 6.62 2.44
C ALA A 218 16.22 8.06 2.94
N ILE A 219 15.97 8.26 4.24
CA ILE A 219 15.93 9.60 4.85
C ILE A 219 17.33 10.13 5.12
N GLY A 220 17.53 11.43 4.87
CA GLY A 220 18.84 12.05 5.04
C GLY A 220 19.88 11.56 4.03
N TRP A 221 19.44 11.19 2.82
CA TRP A 221 20.33 10.83 1.73
C TRP A 221 19.80 11.33 0.39
N ARG A 222 20.69 11.47 -0.59
CA ARG A 222 20.35 11.91 -1.93
C ARG A 222 19.96 10.75 -2.83
N VAL A 223 19.03 10.99 -3.73
CA VAL A 223 18.73 10.17 -4.91
C VAL A 223 18.91 11.05 -6.14
N THR A 224 19.78 10.70 -7.07
CA THR A 224 20.09 11.54 -8.23
C THR A 224 19.45 11.00 -9.51
N GLU A 225 19.33 11.88 -10.54
CA GLU A 225 18.92 11.41 -11.88
C GLU A 225 19.89 10.35 -12.44
N ALA A 226 21.18 10.43 -12.11
CA ALA A 226 22.17 9.46 -12.52
C ALA A 226 21.92 8.08 -11.87
N ASP A 227 21.50 8.05 -10.59
CA ASP A 227 21.13 6.80 -9.92
C ASP A 227 19.92 6.15 -10.62
N VAL A 228 18.88 6.93 -10.93
CA VAL A 228 17.67 6.45 -11.61
C VAL A 228 17.96 5.96 -13.02
N GLN A 229 18.82 6.65 -13.76
CA GLN A 229 19.21 6.26 -15.13
C GLN A 229 20.05 4.97 -15.13
N ALA A 230 20.95 4.82 -14.16
CA ALA A 230 21.83 3.65 -14.06
C ALA A 230 21.08 2.42 -13.47
N TYR A 231 20.10 2.67 -12.60
CA TYR A 231 19.37 1.65 -11.85
C TYR A 231 17.86 1.93 -11.89
N PRO A 232 17.15 1.48 -12.95
CA PRO A 232 15.71 1.77 -13.13
C PRO A 232 14.80 1.28 -11.99
N GLN A 233 15.28 0.35 -11.17
CA GLN A 233 14.59 -0.11 -9.95
C GLN A 233 14.62 0.92 -8.81
N ILE A 234 15.43 1.96 -8.88
CA ILE A 234 15.37 3.11 -7.98
C ILE A 234 14.33 4.07 -8.52
N VAL A 235 13.12 4.01 -7.98
CA VAL A 235 11.99 4.83 -8.42
C VAL A 235 11.67 5.86 -7.34
N PRO A 236 12.01 7.16 -7.50
CA PRO A 236 11.65 8.19 -6.52
C PRO A 236 10.14 8.34 -6.38
N ALA A 237 9.65 8.48 -5.16
CA ALA A 237 8.24 8.70 -4.87
C ALA A 237 7.77 10.03 -5.46
N GLN A 238 6.58 10.06 -6.08
CA GLN A 238 5.92 11.22 -6.67
C GLN A 238 4.65 11.62 -5.91
N GLY A 239 4.15 10.73 -5.03
CA GLY A 239 2.93 10.91 -4.27
C GLY A 239 2.93 10.18 -2.93
N GLU A 240 1.88 10.45 -2.16
CA GLU A 240 1.71 9.99 -0.79
C GLU A 240 1.63 8.46 -0.66
N ARG A 241 1.02 7.78 -1.64
CA ARG A 241 0.68 6.35 -1.58
C ARG A 241 1.35 5.50 -2.63
N ASP A 242 2.39 6.02 -3.29
CA ASP A 242 3.13 5.27 -4.31
C ASP A 242 3.78 4.02 -3.69
N LEU A 243 3.71 2.90 -4.39
CA LEU A 243 4.28 1.63 -3.96
C LEU A 243 5.57 1.31 -4.70
N GLY A 244 6.48 0.58 -4.04
CA GLY A 244 7.78 0.22 -4.61
C GLY A 244 8.71 1.41 -4.85
N THR A 245 8.48 2.55 -4.20
CA THR A 245 9.17 3.81 -4.44
C THR A 245 10.05 4.23 -3.28
N VAL A 246 11.00 5.13 -3.56
CA VAL A 246 11.95 5.68 -2.59
C VAL A 246 11.47 7.04 -2.09
N VAL A 247 11.20 7.14 -0.81
CA VAL A 247 10.98 8.40 -0.07
C VAL A 247 12.33 8.90 0.40
N SER A 248 12.77 10.04 -0.11
CA SER A 248 14.06 10.63 0.21
C SER A 248 13.95 12.15 0.36
N PHE A 249 14.66 12.70 1.32
CA PHE A 249 14.88 14.13 1.51
C PHE A 249 16.03 14.37 2.52
N ASP A 250 16.65 15.55 2.47
CA ASP A 250 17.66 16.06 3.42
C ASP A 250 17.31 17.52 3.74
N CYS A 251 17.29 17.87 5.03
CA CYS A 251 16.76 19.13 5.54
C CYS A 251 17.82 20.22 5.66
N GLU A 252 17.53 21.39 5.10
CA GLU A 252 18.39 22.57 5.16
C GLU A 252 17.57 23.86 5.43
N ASP A 253 18.23 24.94 5.80
CA ASP A 253 17.62 26.28 5.94
C ASP A 253 17.50 27.06 4.61
N GLY A 254 17.95 26.48 3.51
CA GLY A 254 17.96 27.11 2.18
C GLY A 254 19.12 28.04 1.90
N ILE A 255 20.00 28.30 2.88
CA ILE A 255 21.20 29.12 2.74
C ILE A 255 22.47 28.27 2.56
N VAL A 256 22.42 27.02 2.99
CA VAL A 256 23.52 26.05 2.89
C VAL A 256 23.88 25.81 1.42
N ALA A 257 25.15 26.01 1.08
CA ALA A 257 25.63 25.85 -0.29
C ALA A 257 25.90 24.39 -0.65
N GLU A 258 26.45 23.64 0.30
CA GLU A 258 26.77 22.22 0.14
C GLU A 258 26.88 21.51 1.49
N THR A 259 26.64 20.19 1.48
CA THR A 259 26.90 19.28 2.60
C THR A 259 27.58 18.02 2.10
N ILE A 260 28.01 17.14 3.00
CA ILE A 260 28.50 15.79 2.60
C ILE A 260 27.37 14.94 1.98
N ILE A 261 26.14 15.22 2.30
CA ILE A 261 24.97 14.54 1.71
C ILE A 261 24.65 15.10 0.32
N LEU A 262 24.65 16.44 0.18
CA LEU A 262 24.36 17.13 -1.07
C LEU A 262 25.53 18.05 -1.45
N PRO A 263 26.59 17.52 -2.10
CA PRO A 263 27.75 18.30 -2.53
C PRO A 263 27.39 19.36 -3.58
N ALA A 264 28.29 20.32 -3.77
CA ALA A 264 28.13 21.37 -4.77
C ALA A 264 27.88 20.80 -6.17
N GLY A 265 26.89 21.34 -6.86
CA GLY A 265 26.52 20.93 -8.23
C GLY A 265 25.71 19.64 -8.32
N VAL A 266 25.49 18.94 -7.21
CA VAL A 266 24.61 17.75 -7.17
C VAL A 266 23.18 18.20 -6.91
N LYS A 267 22.23 17.57 -7.64
CA LYS A 267 20.79 17.69 -7.39
C LYS A 267 20.23 16.36 -6.93
N THR A 268 19.28 16.42 -6.00
CA THR A 268 18.56 15.24 -5.50
C THR A 268 17.08 15.27 -5.89
N LEU A 269 16.49 14.11 -6.01
CA LEU A 269 15.06 13.90 -6.27
C LEU A 269 14.39 13.60 -4.92
N SER A 270 13.81 14.63 -4.31
CA SER A 270 13.20 14.55 -2.99
C SER A 270 11.69 14.72 -3.05
N ILE A 271 11.02 14.25 -1.99
CA ILE A 271 9.60 14.47 -1.77
C ILE A 271 9.39 15.19 -0.42
N ASN A 272 8.50 16.17 -0.38
CA ASN A 272 8.19 16.90 0.84
C ASN A 272 7.23 16.10 1.74
N PRO A 273 7.62 15.67 2.94
CA PRO A 273 6.81 14.82 3.81
C PRO A 273 5.57 15.51 4.41
N LEU A 274 5.39 16.82 4.17
CA LEU A 274 4.21 17.56 4.63
C LEU A 274 3.06 17.59 3.63
N ASN A 275 3.35 17.49 2.32
CA ASN A 275 2.35 17.55 1.26
C ASN A 275 2.52 16.48 0.19
N TRP A 276 3.55 15.65 0.30
CA TRP A 276 3.89 14.54 -0.61
C TRP A 276 4.03 14.98 -2.08
N LYS A 277 4.64 16.17 -2.28
CA LYS A 277 4.94 16.72 -3.60
C LYS A 277 6.45 16.82 -3.80
N THR A 278 6.85 16.76 -5.07
CA THR A 278 8.25 16.85 -5.52
C THR A 278 8.60 18.20 -6.12
N ASP A 279 7.64 19.12 -6.18
CA ASP A 279 7.81 20.49 -6.65
C ASP A 279 8.07 21.48 -5.50
N GLY A 280 8.36 22.74 -5.84
CA GLY A 280 8.59 23.81 -4.86
C GLY A 280 7.33 24.29 -4.11
N THR A 281 6.21 23.57 -4.17
CA THR A 281 4.99 23.96 -3.45
C THR A 281 5.24 23.98 -1.95
N MET A 282 5.10 25.18 -1.34
CA MET A 282 5.24 25.35 0.11
C MET A 282 4.16 24.57 0.85
N ALA A 283 4.57 23.82 1.85
CA ALA A 283 3.68 23.24 2.85
C ALA A 283 3.82 24.02 4.16
N ASP A 284 2.70 24.61 4.60
CA ASP A 284 2.63 25.36 5.86
C ASP A 284 2.82 24.42 7.06
N ARG A 285 3.39 24.97 8.15
CA ARG A 285 3.63 24.22 9.40
C ARG A 285 2.39 23.53 9.98
N SER A 286 1.19 23.98 9.65
CA SER A 286 -0.05 23.29 10.09
C SER A 286 -0.20 21.87 9.52
N LYS A 287 0.57 21.53 8.47
CA LYS A 287 0.64 20.18 7.92
C LYS A 287 1.61 19.25 8.68
N ASN A 288 2.44 19.79 9.55
CA ASN A 288 3.34 19.01 10.39
C ASN A 288 2.55 18.39 11.54
N LEU A 289 2.34 17.07 11.47
CA LEU A 289 1.56 16.29 12.45
C LEU A 289 2.27 16.18 13.78
N GLY A 290 3.58 16.32 13.81
CA GLY A 290 4.38 16.38 15.03
C GLY A 290 5.82 15.92 14.83
N ALA A 291 6.73 16.74 15.32
CA ALA A 291 8.13 16.36 15.47
C ALA A 291 8.34 15.59 16.78
N VAL A 292 9.20 14.57 16.75
CA VAL A 292 9.60 13.81 17.96
C VAL A 292 11.10 13.91 18.13
N MET A 293 11.54 14.57 19.22
CA MET A 293 12.93 14.98 19.40
C MET A 293 13.73 14.05 20.31
N ALA A 294 13.11 13.04 20.90
CA ALA A 294 13.75 12.01 21.70
C ALA A 294 12.82 10.80 21.86
N THR A 295 13.37 9.62 22.12
CA THR A 295 12.59 8.40 22.39
C THR A 295 11.57 8.63 23.51
N GLY A 296 10.31 8.36 23.23
CA GLY A 296 9.20 8.53 24.18
C GLY A 296 8.79 9.99 24.46
N ALA A 297 9.37 10.97 23.74
CA ALA A 297 8.94 12.36 23.85
C ALA A 297 7.56 12.57 23.21
N ALA A 298 6.76 13.46 23.78
CA ALA A 298 5.49 13.85 23.18
C ALA A 298 5.71 14.57 21.85
N PRO A 299 4.92 14.29 20.81
CA PRO A 299 5.00 14.99 19.54
C PRO A 299 4.80 16.50 19.68
N ILE A 300 5.50 17.27 18.86
CA ILE A 300 5.39 18.73 18.77
C ILE A 300 4.69 19.07 17.43
N PRO A 301 3.36 19.19 17.40
CA PRO A 301 2.62 19.51 16.18
C PRO A 301 2.97 20.90 15.67
N GLY A 302 3.01 21.08 14.35
CA GLY A 302 3.23 22.36 13.72
C GLY A 302 4.61 22.95 14.03
N LEU A 303 5.66 22.12 14.16
CA LEU A 303 7.01 22.60 14.42
C LEU A 303 7.52 23.47 13.29
N CYS A 304 7.46 22.98 12.07
CA CYS A 304 8.04 23.61 10.88
C CYS A 304 7.16 23.39 9.65
N GLY A 305 7.27 24.31 8.68
CA GLY A 305 6.86 24.13 7.30
C GLY A 305 8.03 23.68 6.43
N ALA A 306 7.77 23.31 5.15
CA ALA A 306 8.84 22.91 4.24
C ALA A 306 8.45 23.04 2.76
N TYR A 307 9.47 23.18 1.88
CA TYR A 307 9.33 23.12 0.43
C TYR A 307 10.60 22.53 -0.21
N ILE A 308 10.49 22.02 -1.44
CA ILE A 308 11.65 21.53 -2.19
C ILE A 308 12.36 22.72 -2.84
N GLY A 309 13.64 22.88 -2.53
CA GLY A 309 14.49 23.94 -3.08
C GLY A 309 15.08 23.59 -4.43
N ASP A 310 15.86 24.52 -5.02
CA ASP A 310 16.40 24.42 -6.38
C ASP A 310 17.36 23.24 -6.60
N ARG A 311 18.02 22.76 -5.55
CA ARG A 311 18.91 21.58 -5.58
C ARG A 311 18.17 20.28 -5.24
N GLY A 312 16.86 20.36 -4.96
CA GLY A 312 16.05 19.23 -4.49
C GLY A 312 16.13 19.00 -2.98
N GLN A 313 16.90 19.80 -2.23
CA GLN A 313 16.93 19.77 -0.76
C GLN A 313 15.55 20.13 -0.19
N LEU A 314 15.22 19.60 0.98
CA LEU A 314 14.02 19.99 1.72
C LEU A 314 14.33 21.23 2.56
N VAL A 315 13.90 22.41 2.09
CA VAL A 315 14.06 23.65 2.83
C VAL A 315 13.02 23.73 3.93
N VAL A 316 13.50 23.80 5.19
CA VAL A 316 12.66 23.84 6.38
C VAL A 316 12.48 25.29 6.84
N THR A 317 11.23 25.66 7.14
CA THR A 317 10.86 27.00 7.62
C THR A 317 10.41 26.97 9.08
N ASP A 318 10.27 28.13 9.71
CA ASP A 318 9.81 28.31 11.10
C ASP A 318 10.75 27.79 12.18
N VAL A 319 11.95 27.33 11.82
CA VAL A 319 13.04 26.94 12.70
C VAL A 319 14.33 27.64 12.29
N THR A 320 15.30 27.72 13.18
CA THR A 320 16.57 28.38 12.92
C THR A 320 17.77 27.51 13.30
N ALA A 321 18.90 27.71 12.64
CA ALA A 321 20.16 27.04 12.97
C ALA A 321 20.62 27.28 14.42
N GLY A 322 20.23 28.39 15.06
CA GLY A 322 20.50 28.65 16.46
C GLY A 322 19.65 27.81 17.43
N GLU A 323 18.45 27.43 17.05
CA GLU A 323 17.57 26.56 17.82
C GLU A 323 17.89 25.08 17.59
N TYR A 324 18.30 24.73 16.37
CA TYR A 324 18.62 23.37 15.91
C TYR A 324 20.04 23.34 15.29
N PRO A 325 21.09 23.47 16.11
CA PRO A 325 22.45 23.41 15.60
C PRO A 325 22.81 22.03 15.09
N PRO A 326 23.73 21.92 14.12
CA PRO A 326 24.22 20.62 13.67
C PRO A 326 24.86 19.85 14.83
N ALA A 327 24.56 18.54 14.94
CA ALA A 327 25.11 17.71 16.01
C ALA A 327 26.54 17.23 15.71
N LEU A 328 26.96 17.30 14.44
CA LEU A 328 28.26 16.87 13.97
C LEU A 328 28.95 18.05 13.26
N ASP A 329 30.25 18.23 13.50
CA ASP A 329 31.06 19.30 12.94
C ASP A 329 31.35 19.14 11.43
N VAL A 330 30.93 18.05 10.82
CA VAL A 330 30.97 17.84 9.37
C VAL A 330 29.85 18.56 8.63
N PHE A 331 28.83 19.03 9.34
CA PHE A 331 27.70 19.76 8.78
C PHE A 331 27.80 21.25 9.12
N PRO A 332 27.57 22.17 8.16
CA PRO A 332 27.50 23.58 8.42
C PRO A 332 26.24 23.96 9.22
N ALA A 333 26.26 25.16 9.82
CA ALA A 333 25.04 25.71 10.43
C ALA A 333 23.93 25.84 9.37
N GLY A 334 22.72 25.45 9.72
CA GLY A 334 21.59 25.43 8.81
C GLY A 334 21.39 24.10 8.06
N ALA A 335 22.34 23.16 8.14
CA ALA A 335 22.11 21.77 7.75
C ALA A 335 21.45 21.02 8.92
N TYR A 336 20.21 20.60 8.72
CA TYR A 336 19.40 19.95 9.77
C TYR A 336 19.45 18.43 9.71
N HIS A 337 20.47 17.85 9.09
CA HIS A 337 20.58 16.43 8.79
C HIS A 337 20.18 15.51 9.94
N VAL A 338 20.67 15.73 11.17
CA VAL A 338 20.31 14.87 12.31
C VAL A 338 18.84 14.99 12.74
N TYR A 339 18.13 15.98 12.22
CA TYR A 339 16.71 16.21 12.51
C TYR A 339 15.79 15.78 11.37
N ASP A 340 16.30 15.23 10.25
CA ASP A 340 15.53 14.92 9.06
C ASP A 340 14.25 14.13 9.39
N TYR A 341 14.39 12.96 10.01
CA TYR A 341 13.22 12.18 10.39
C TYR A 341 12.51 12.72 11.64
N MET A 342 13.23 13.38 12.55
CA MET A 342 12.66 13.91 13.80
C MET A 342 11.64 15.01 13.56
N PHE A 343 11.91 15.93 12.63
CA PHE A 343 11.01 17.04 12.31
C PHE A 343 9.67 16.56 11.72
N PHE A 344 9.69 15.46 11.01
CA PHE A 344 8.52 14.92 10.29
C PHE A 344 8.06 13.55 10.80
N PHE A 345 8.44 13.20 12.03
CA PHE A 345 8.25 11.88 12.60
C PHE A 345 6.81 11.36 12.45
N MET A 346 5.82 12.15 12.86
CA MET A 346 4.42 11.75 12.81
C MET A 346 3.87 11.72 11.36
N ASN A 347 4.41 12.56 10.46
CA ASN A 347 4.07 12.51 9.05
C ASN A 347 4.61 11.24 8.38
N LEU A 348 5.85 10.85 8.68
CA LEU A 348 6.44 9.60 8.20
C LEU A 348 5.68 8.39 8.72
N LYS A 349 5.35 8.37 10.03
CA LYS A 349 4.57 7.30 10.66
C LYS A 349 3.19 7.13 10.01
N GLN A 350 2.47 8.22 9.79
CA GLN A 350 1.17 8.20 9.12
C GLN A 350 1.31 7.73 7.66
N ASN A 351 2.28 8.26 6.93
CA ASN A 351 2.52 7.87 5.54
C ASN A 351 2.85 6.38 5.39
N LEU A 352 3.63 5.82 6.32
CA LEU A 352 3.92 4.40 6.32
C LEU A 352 2.64 3.57 6.46
N SER A 353 1.76 3.93 7.40
CA SER A 353 0.44 3.29 7.56
C SER A 353 -0.40 3.38 6.29
N ASP A 354 -0.42 4.56 5.64
CA ASP A 354 -1.17 4.78 4.39
C ASP A 354 -0.60 3.96 3.21
N ARG A 355 0.72 3.79 3.13
CA ARG A 355 1.37 2.95 2.09
C ARG A 355 1.14 1.46 2.33
N VAL A 356 1.17 1.00 3.58
CA VAL A 356 0.81 -0.39 3.91
C VAL A 356 -0.64 -0.67 3.51
N ALA A 357 -1.57 0.21 3.87
CA ALA A 357 -2.97 0.07 3.47
C ALA A 357 -3.17 0.10 1.94
N ALA A 358 -2.41 0.96 1.22
CA ALA A 358 -2.44 1.00 -0.24
C ALA A 358 -1.90 -0.30 -0.86
N TYR A 359 -0.85 -0.88 -0.29
CA TYR A 359 -0.29 -2.15 -0.72
C TYR A 359 -1.29 -3.31 -0.52
N ASP A 360 -1.90 -3.38 0.66
CA ASP A 360 -2.91 -4.39 0.95
C ASP A 360 -4.10 -4.28 -0.01
N GLN A 361 -4.55 -3.06 -0.29
CA GLN A 361 -5.61 -2.81 -1.28
C GLN A 361 -5.19 -3.24 -2.69
N ALA A 362 -3.98 -2.94 -3.12
CA ALA A 362 -3.47 -3.32 -4.44
C ALA A 362 -3.33 -4.84 -4.56
N ARG A 363 -2.80 -5.51 -3.54
CA ARG A 363 -2.65 -6.96 -3.47
C ARG A 363 -4.02 -7.66 -3.48
N ARG A 364 -4.95 -7.17 -2.65
CA ARG A 364 -6.34 -7.63 -2.64
C ARG A 364 -6.96 -7.53 -4.03
N GLY A 365 -6.84 -6.37 -4.66
CA GLY A 365 -7.37 -6.14 -6.01
C GLY A 365 -6.78 -7.09 -7.04
N LYS A 366 -5.47 -7.31 -7.03
CA LYS A 366 -4.77 -8.22 -7.95
C LYS A 366 -5.32 -9.66 -7.85
N VAL A 367 -5.51 -10.18 -6.64
CA VAL A 367 -5.99 -11.56 -6.44
C VAL A 367 -7.47 -11.70 -6.78
N LEU A 368 -8.30 -10.72 -6.44
CA LEU A 368 -9.72 -10.73 -6.83
C LEU A 368 -9.90 -10.63 -8.35
N CYS A 369 -9.10 -9.79 -9.04
CA CYS A 369 -9.11 -9.75 -10.52
C CYS A 369 -8.74 -11.09 -11.12
N ARG A 370 -7.72 -11.78 -10.58
CA ARG A 370 -7.32 -13.11 -11.07
C ARG A 370 -8.41 -14.14 -10.84
N LEU A 371 -9.06 -14.14 -9.67
CA LEU A 371 -10.23 -14.99 -9.43
C LEU A 371 -11.33 -14.77 -10.47
N LEU A 372 -11.66 -13.52 -10.78
CA LEU A 372 -12.69 -13.21 -11.79
C LEU A 372 -12.27 -13.66 -13.19
N GLU A 373 -10.99 -13.53 -13.53
CA GLU A 373 -10.43 -14.05 -14.79
C GLU A 373 -10.53 -15.56 -14.87
N ASP A 374 -10.11 -16.29 -13.83
CA ASP A 374 -10.16 -17.75 -13.79
C ASP A 374 -11.60 -18.27 -13.83
N LEU A 375 -12.55 -17.58 -13.19
CA LEU A 375 -13.99 -17.90 -13.30
C LEU A 375 -14.52 -17.76 -14.73
N LEU A 376 -14.13 -16.69 -15.44
CA LEU A 376 -14.51 -16.47 -16.82
C LEU A 376 -13.88 -17.52 -17.75
N MET A 377 -12.59 -17.77 -17.59
CA MET A 377 -11.85 -18.71 -18.44
C MET A 377 -12.30 -20.16 -18.23
N ALA A 378 -12.61 -20.56 -17.00
CA ALA A 378 -13.19 -21.88 -16.72
C ALA A 378 -14.54 -22.10 -17.44
N TYR A 379 -15.33 -21.04 -17.63
CA TYR A 379 -16.57 -21.08 -18.39
C TYR A 379 -16.32 -21.12 -19.90
N GLU A 380 -15.46 -20.25 -20.43
CA GLU A 380 -15.16 -20.15 -21.87
C GLU A 380 -14.40 -21.37 -22.40
N GLN A 381 -13.61 -22.03 -21.56
CA GLN A 381 -12.78 -23.18 -21.90
C GLN A 381 -12.99 -24.33 -20.89
N PRO A 382 -14.14 -25.01 -20.90
CA PRO A 382 -14.44 -26.06 -19.92
C PRO A 382 -13.37 -27.16 -19.94
N GLY A 383 -12.92 -27.55 -18.75
CA GLY A 383 -11.88 -28.57 -18.57
C GLY A 383 -10.46 -28.05 -18.69
N SER A 384 -10.26 -26.72 -18.74
CA SER A 384 -8.95 -26.07 -18.58
C SER A 384 -8.42 -26.23 -17.15
N GLU A 385 -7.14 -25.86 -16.93
CA GLU A 385 -6.53 -25.84 -15.60
C GLU A 385 -7.09 -24.70 -14.72
N ASP A 386 -7.87 -23.76 -15.29
CA ASP A 386 -8.39 -22.57 -14.61
C ASP A 386 -9.32 -22.93 -13.44
N GLU A 387 -10.08 -24.04 -13.52
CA GLU A 387 -10.85 -24.54 -12.38
C GLU A 387 -10.00 -24.87 -11.14
N THR A 388 -8.75 -25.29 -11.34
CA THR A 388 -7.82 -25.58 -10.24
C THR A 388 -7.23 -24.29 -9.67
N HIS A 389 -7.09 -23.24 -10.47
CA HIS A 389 -6.61 -21.94 -10.06
C HIS A 389 -7.62 -21.22 -9.15
N ILE A 390 -8.93 -21.39 -9.35
CA ILE A 390 -9.97 -20.80 -8.51
C ILE A 390 -9.76 -21.15 -7.02
N GLU A 391 -9.40 -22.39 -6.68
CA GLU A 391 -9.14 -22.78 -5.28
C GLU A 391 -7.85 -22.16 -4.74
N ALA A 392 -6.84 -22.01 -5.59
CA ALA A 392 -5.60 -21.31 -5.20
C ALA A 392 -5.86 -19.82 -4.93
N ASP A 393 -6.69 -19.18 -5.74
CA ASP A 393 -7.07 -17.78 -5.56
C ASP A 393 -7.92 -17.56 -4.32
N LEU A 394 -8.89 -18.43 -4.06
CA LEU A 394 -9.67 -18.40 -2.81
C LEU A 394 -8.77 -18.55 -1.58
N SER A 395 -7.79 -19.45 -1.64
CA SER A 395 -6.80 -19.62 -0.56
C SER A 395 -5.93 -18.37 -0.38
N ALA A 396 -5.51 -17.74 -1.49
CA ALA A 396 -4.74 -16.50 -1.45
C ALA A 396 -5.57 -15.33 -0.90
N ILE A 397 -6.86 -15.22 -1.26
CA ILE A 397 -7.77 -14.21 -0.71
C ILE A 397 -7.94 -14.41 0.79
N GLN A 398 -8.12 -15.65 1.26
CA GLN A 398 -8.24 -15.96 2.67
C GLN A 398 -6.99 -15.54 3.46
N ALA A 399 -5.81 -15.75 2.89
CA ALA A 399 -4.56 -15.35 3.51
C ALA A 399 -4.35 -13.82 3.58
N ILE A 400 -4.98 -13.06 2.69
CA ILE A 400 -4.88 -11.60 2.64
C ILE A 400 -5.97 -10.94 3.49
N SER A 401 -7.20 -11.45 3.45
CA SER A 401 -8.37 -10.86 4.08
C SER A 401 -9.41 -11.91 4.46
N GLU A 402 -9.50 -12.21 5.75
CA GLU A 402 -10.57 -13.08 6.27
C GLU A 402 -11.98 -12.54 5.99
N ALA A 403 -12.11 -11.22 5.82
CA ALA A 403 -13.39 -10.58 5.52
C ALA A 403 -13.83 -10.74 4.06
N ASP A 404 -12.88 -10.76 3.11
CA ASP A 404 -13.18 -10.92 1.69
C ASP A 404 -13.42 -12.39 1.29
N TYR A 405 -12.83 -13.33 2.01
CA TYR A 405 -12.93 -14.75 1.69
C TYR A 405 -14.38 -15.27 1.57
N PRO A 406 -15.30 -15.00 2.52
CA PRO A 406 -16.69 -15.45 2.40
C PRO A 406 -17.39 -14.89 1.17
N VAL A 407 -17.10 -13.63 0.81
CA VAL A 407 -17.67 -12.99 -0.38
C VAL A 407 -17.12 -13.64 -1.66
N ALA A 408 -15.80 -13.76 -1.77
CA ALA A 408 -15.14 -14.38 -2.93
C ALA A 408 -15.59 -15.84 -3.11
N LYS A 409 -15.68 -16.59 -2.00
CA LYS A 409 -16.18 -17.97 -2.01
C LYS A 409 -17.62 -18.05 -2.48
N SER A 410 -18.50 -17.18 -1.99
CA SER A 410 -19.91 -17.13 -2.42
C SER A 410 -20.02 -16.83 -3.92
N ILE A 411 -19.20 -15.92 -4.44
CA ILE A 411 -19.15 -15.62 -5.89
C ILE A 411 -18.71 -16.86 -6.67
N ALA A 412 -17.62 -17.50 -6.27
CA ALA A 412 -17.09 -18.67 -6.96
C ALA A 412 -18.08 -19.87 -6.92
N ASP A 413 -18.65 -20.18 -5.76
CA ASP A 413 -19.61 -21.26 -5.60
C ASP A 413 -20.87 -21.03 -6.45
N HIS A 414 -21.38 -19.79 -6.46
CA HIS A 414 -22.54 -19.43 -7.27
C HIS A 414 -22.24 -19.46 -8.77
N TRP A 415 -21.07 -18.96 -9.19
CA TRP A 415 -20.62 -19.04 -10.58
C TRP A 415 -20.53 -20.48 -11.06
N ARG A 416 -19.94 -21.37 -10.26
CA ARG A 416 -19.91 -22.81 -10.54
C ARG A 416 -21.33 -23.39 -10.73
N GLN A 417 -22.26 -23.00 -9.87
CA GLN A 417 -23.63 -23.45 -9.95
C GLN A 417 -24.34 -23.01 -11.23
N VAL A 418 -24.20 -21.72 -11.62
CA VAL A 418 -25.02 -21.15 -12.70
C VAL A 418 -24.35 -21.18 -14.07
N TYR A 419 -23.02 -21.22 -14.11
CA TYR A 419 -22.24 -21.20 -15.36
C TYR A 419 -21.54 -22.54 -15.66
N LEU A 420 -21.02 -23.23 -14.66
CA LEU A 420 -20.22 -24.45 -14.88
C LEU A 420 -21.00 -25.74 -14.68
N ASP A 421 -22.15 -25.75 -13.97
CA ASP A 421 -22.98 -26.93 -13.81
C ASP A 421 -23.84 -27.16 -15.07
N PRO A 422 -23.59 -28.22 -15.85
CA PRO A 422 -24.40 -28.53 -17.03
C PRO A 422 -25.84 -28.90 -16.71
N ALA A 423 -26.16 -29.22 -15.46
CA ALA A 423 -27.53 -29.53 -15.01
C ALA A 423 -28.31 -28.26 -14.63
N TYR A 424 -27.68 -27.09 -14.60
CA TYR A 424 -28.39 -25.86 -14.27
C TYR A 424 -29.43 -25.52 -15.35
N ALA A 425 -30.70 -25.45 -14.94
CA ALA A 425 -31.81 -25.13 -15.81
C ALA A 425 -32.48 -23.81 -15.40
N LEU A 426 -32.87 -23.01 -16.40
CA LEU A 426 -33.66 -21.80 -16.19
C LEU A 426 -35.15 -22.19 -16.04
N CYS A 427 -35.82 -21.50 -15.11
CA CYS A 427 -37.25 -21.57 -14.93
C CYS A 427 -37.92 -20.52 -15.81
N CYS A 428 -38.43 -20.91 -16.97
CA CYS A 428 -39.00 -19.99 -17.95
C CYS A 428 -40.52 -19.84 -17.80
N HIS A 429 -40.97 -18.58 -17.97
CA HIS A 429 -42.40 -18.28 -18.00
C HIS A 429 -43.04 -18.83 -19.28
N GLY A 430 -44.03 -19.70 -19.12
CA GLY A 430 -44.86 -20.19 -20.21
C GLY A 430 -46.10 -19.32 -20.45
N GLU A 431 -46.78 -19.53 -21.58
CA GLU A 431 -48.03 -18.81 -21.89
C GLU A 431 -49.09 -19.08 -20.80
N GLY A 432 -49.28 -18.13 -19.90
CA GLY A 432 -50.36 -18.06 -18.93
C GLY A 432 -50.13 -18.67 -17.56
N ASP A 433 -49.14 -19.50 -17.36
CA ASP A 433 -48.91 -20.22 -16.09
C ASP A 433 -47.51 -20.04 -15.52
N LEU A 434 -47.38 -20.11 -14.18
CA LEU A 434 -46.12 -20.18 -13.50
C LEU A 434 -45.42 -21.52 -13.80
N ALA A 435 -44.13 -21.48 -14.13
CA ALA A 435 -43.36 -22.69 -14.34
C ALA A 435 -43.35 -23.58 -13.07
N PRO A 436 -43.55 -24.90 -13.21
CA PRO A 436 -43.60 -25.81 -12.05
C PRO A 436 -42.35 -25.73 -11.17
N GLU A 437 -41.21 -25.58 -11.75
CA GLU A 437 -39.90 -25.47 -11.05
C GLU A 437 -39.84 -24.25 -10.12
N LEU A 438 -40.53 -23.16 -10.45
CA LEU A 438 -40.63 -22.01 -9.55
C LEU A 438 -41.54 -22.33 -8.36
N ALA A 439 -42.61 -23.08 -8.56
CA ALA A 439 -43.49 -23.50 -7.47
C ALA A 439 -42.76 -24.42 -6.47
N ASP A 440 -41.83 -25.26 -6.96
CA ASP A 440 -41.04 -26.18 -6.15
C ASP A 440 -39.77 -25.56 -5.55
N ALA A 441 -39.42 -24.31 -5.92
CA ALA A 441 -38.21 -23.64 -5.45
C ALA A 441 -38.25 -23.24 -3.96
N GLY A 442 -39.36 -23.45 -3.26
CA GLY A 442 -39.50 -23.12 -1.83
C GLY A 442 -39.58 -21.62 -1.55
N ILE A 443 -40.14 -20.85 -2.49
CA ILE A 443 -40.32 -19.38 -2.35
C ILE A 443 -41.36 -19.13 -1.25
N PRO A 444 -41.06 -18.29 -0.24
CA PRO A 444 -42.03 -17.95 0.78
C PRO A 444 -43.08 -16.97 0.25
N ASN A 445 -44.37 -17.28 0.51
CA ASN A 445 -45.46 -16.37 0.20
C ASN A 445 -45.65 -15.36 1.34
N GLU A 446 -44.64 -14.54 1.57
CA GLU A 446 -44.56 -13.57 2.66
C GLU A 446 -44.06 -12.22 2.14
N ARG A 447 -44.38 -11.13 2.89
CA ARG A 447 -43.93 -9.77 2.55
C ARG A 447 -42.40 -9.63 2.64
N THR A 448 -41.71 -10.55 3.30
CA THR A 448 -40.25 -10.61 3.38
C THR A 448 -39.59 -11.23 2.15
N HIS A 449 -40.36 -11.61 1.13
CA HIS A 449 -39.85 -12.04 -0.18
C HIS A 449 -40.08 -10.98 -1.27
N ALA A 450 -39.12 -10.77 -2.12
CA ALA A 450 -39.17 -9.84 -3.25
C ALA A 450 -38.91 -10.56 -4.59
N PHE A 451 -39.78 -10.33 -5.56
CA PHE A 451 -39.47 -10.57 -6.98
C PHE A 451 -38.82 -9.30 -7.52
N VAL A 452 -37.56 -9.37 -7.86
CA VAL A 452 -36.77 -8.24 -8.37
C VAL A 452 -36.80 -8.28 -9.89
N VAL A 453 -37.47 -7.29 -10.51
CA VAL A 453 -37.68 -7.23 -11.96
C VAL A 453 -36.67 -6.29 -12.56
N LEU A 454 -35.74 -6.82 -13.37
CA LEU A 454 -34.71 -6.00 -14.02
C LEU A 454 -35.25 -5.33 -15.27
N GLY A 455 -34.92 -4.05 -15.42
CA GLY A 455 -35.27 -3.25 -16.57
C GLY A 455 -34.65 -3.71 -17.88
N TYR A 456 -35.14 -3.17 -18.97
CA TYR A 456 -34.60 -3.35 -20.32
C TYR A 456 -34.76 -2.03 -21.08
N GLU A 457 -33.77 -1.71 -21.91
CA GLU A 457 -33.67 -0.47 -22.67
C GLU A 457 -34.98 -0.08 -23.39
N LEU A 458 -35.43 1.15 -23.15
CA LEU A 458 -36.62 1.69 -23.78
C LEU A 458 -36.36 2.03 -25.26
N GLN A 459 -37.38 1.93 -26.10
CA GLN A 459 -37.34 2.40 -27.47
C GLN A 459 -38.26 3.59 -27.65
N ASN A 460 -37.71 4.75 -28.01
CA ASN A 460 -38.42 6.01 -28.13
C ASN A 460 -39.22 6.41 -26.86
N GLY A 461 -38.69 6.05 -25.69
CA GLY A 461 -39.32 6.30 -24.39
C GLY A 461 -40.47 5.36 -24.04
N GLU A 462 -40.66 4.28 -24.78
CA GLU A 462 -41.71 3.30 -24.59
C GLU A 462 -41.13 1.90 -24.25
N MET A 463 -41.92 1.08 -23.59
CA MET A 463 -41.58 -0.30 -23.26
C MET A 463 -41.50 -1.16 -24.51
N THR A 464 -40.42 -1.91 -24.64
CA THR A 464 -40.29 -2.98 -25.64
C THR A 464 -41.14 -4.20 -25.27
N ASP A 465 -41.39 -5.12 -26.22
CA ASP A 465 -42.09 -6.37 -25.95
C ASP A 465 -41.31 -7.24 -24.95
N GLU A 466 -39.98 -7.13 -24.95
CA GLU A 466 -39.15 -7.83 -23.97
C GLU A 466 -39.36 -7.29 -22.55
N LEU A 467 -39.41 -5.98 -22.35
CA LEU A 467 -39.67 -5.40 -21.04
C LEU A 467 -41.08 -5.71 -20.54
N LYS A 468 -42.08 -5.73 -21.46
CA LYS A 468 -43.43 -6.17 -21.13
C LYS A 468 -43.46 -7.66 -20.72
N GLY A 469 -42.76 -8.53 -21.45
CA GLY A 469 -42.64 -9.94 -21.12
C GLY A 469 -42.01 -10.19 -19.73
N ARG A 470 -40.99 -9.43 -19.33
CA ARG A 470 -40.46 -9.48 -17.96
C ARG A 470 -41.50 -9.06 -16.92
N CYS A 471 -42.33 -8.06 -17.21
CA CYS A 471 -43.42 -7.64 -16.33
C CYS A 471 -44.51 -8.71 -16.24
N GLU A 472 -44.85 -9.40 -17.35
CA GLU A 472 -45.85 -10.46 -17.39
C GLU A 472 -45.40 -11.68 -16.58
N ALA A 473 -44.13 -12.08 -16.71
CA ALA A 473 -43.52 -13.11 -15.88
C ALA A 473 -43.58 -12.73 -14.38
N ALA A 474 -43.18 -11.49 -14.04
CA ALA A 474 -43.27 -11.00 -12.68
C ALA A 474 -44.70 -10.98 -12.13
N ALA A 475 -45.69 -10.62 -12.97
CA ALA A 475 -47.10 -10.62 -12.60
C ALA A 475 -47.62 -12.02 -12.36
N ALA A 476 -47.21 -13.02 -13.16
CA ALA A 476 -47.54 -14.42 -12.93
C ALA A 476 -47.03 -14.93 -11.58
N ALA A 477 -45.75 -14.60 -11.27
CA ALA A 477 -45.15 -14.89 -9.96
C ALA A 477 -45.91 -14.20 -8.82
N ALA A 478 -46.22 -12.89 -8.97
CA ALA A 478 -46.92 -12.09 -7.96
C ALA A 478 -48.37 -12.61 -7.69
N ARG A 479 -49.03 -13.20 -8.67
CA ARG A 479 -50.35 -13.82 -8.48
C ARG A 479 -50.25 -15.13 -7.69
N SER A 480 -49.20 -15.91 -7.94
CA SER A 480 -48.96 -17.17 -7.23
C SER A 480 -48.46 -16.97 -5.81
N PHE A 481 -47.77 -15.86 -5.56
CA PHE A 481 -47.25 -15.46 -4.26
C PHE A 481 -47.81 -14.09 -3.82
N PRO A 482 -49.12 -14.01 -3.48
CA PRO A 482 -49.84 -12.73 -3.31
C PRO A 482 -49.33 -11.86 -2.15
N ASN A 483 -48.58 -12.41 -1.22
CA ASN A 483 -47.98 -11.64 -0.12
C ASN A 483 -46.56 -11.10 -0.42
N ALA A 484 -45.88 -11.65 -1.42
CA ALA A 484 -44.57 -11.15 -1.83
C ALA A 484 -44.66 -9.78 -2.51
N ILE A 485 -43.58 -9.01 -2.45
CA ILE A 485 -43.49 -7.71 -3.12
C ILE A 485 -42.80 -7.81 -4.48
N LEU A 486 -42.90 -6.74 -5.25
CA LEU A 486 -42.17 -6.54 -6.50
C LEU A 486 -41.22 -5.37 -6.34
N VAL A 487 -39.97 -5.49 -6.79
CA VAL A 487 -39.03 -4.40 -6.85
C VAL A 487 -38.57 -4.24 -8.31
N CYS A 488 -39.07 -3.21 -8.98
CA CYS A 488 -38.73 -2.90 -10.36
C CYS A 488 -37.51 -1.95 -10.39
N SER A 489 -36.50 -2.25 -11.18
CA SER A 489 -35.29 -1.42 -11.26
C SER A 489 -34.91 -1.16 -12.70
N GLY A 490 -34.62 0.11 -13.00
CA GLY A 490 -34.16 0.60 -14.29
C GLY A 490 -34.46 2.08 -14.49
N GLY A 491 -33.44 2.82 -14.90
CA GLY A 491 -33.49 4.27 -15.10
C GLY A 491 -34.03 4.68 -16.45
N ALA A 492 -33.71 5.92 -16.84
CA ALA A 492 -34.11 6.50 -18.12
C ALA A 492 -33.11 6.12 -19.21
N THR A 493 -33.19 4.90 -19.71
CA THR A 493 -32.29 4.36 -20.74
C THR A 493 -32.90 4.47 -22.15
N GLY A 494 -32.11 4.10 -23.15
CA GLY A 494 -32.53 3.99 -24.54
C GLY A 494 -32.47 5.28 -25.35
N PRO A 495 -32.38 5.14 -26.69
CA PRO A 495 -32.34 6.27 -27.60
C PRO A 495 -33.72 6.94 -27.72
N ASN A 496 -33.70 8.26 -28.01
CA ASN A 496 -34.91 9.04 -28.27
C ASN A 496 -35.94 9.03 -27.11
N ASN A 497 -35.47 9.21 -25.87
CA ASN A 497 -36.30 9.32 -24.68
C ASN A 497 -36.27 10.75 -24.11
N PRO A 498 -36.89 11.75 -24.81
CA PRO A 498 -36.85 13.17 -24.43
C PRO A 498 -37.60 13.49 -23.14
N GLU A 499 -38.62 12.69 -22.80
CA GLU A 499 -39.41 12.85 -21.58
C GLU A 499 -38.76 12.20 -20.37
N LYS A 500 -37.64 11.49 -20.59
CA LYS A 500 -36.88 10.77 -19.55
C LYS A 500 -37.73 9.78 -18.77
N HIS A 501 -38.61 9.07 -19.47
CA HIS A 501 -39.33 7.95 -18.88
C HIS A 501 -38.33 6.95 -18.35
N THR A 502 -38.60 6.39 -17.18
CA THR A 502 -37.74 5.38 -16.56
C THR A 502 -38.31 3.99 -16.83
N GLU A 503 -37.44 3.00 -17.00
CA GLU A 503 -37.86 1.61 -17.15
C GLU A 503 -38.72 1.18 -15.96
N ALA A 504 -38.26 1.41 -14.73
CA ALA A 504 -38.98 1.05 -13.51
C ALA A 504 -40.32 1.76 -13.34
N GLY A 505 -40.41 3.02 -13.73
CA GLY A 505 -41.66 3.78 -13.71
C GLY A 505 -42.70 3.22 -14.68
N LEU A 506 -42.27 2.91 -15.91
CA LEU A 506 -43.17 2.29 -16.91
C LEU A 506 -43.51 0.85 -16.54
N MET A 507 -42.59 0.06 -15.98
CA MET A 507 -42.88 -1.28 -15.46
C MET A 507 -43.95 -1.22 -14.36
N LYS A 508 -43.83 -0.31 -13.40
CA LYS A 508 -44.81 -0.11 -12.34
C LYS A 508 -46.19 0.21 -12.93
N GLN A 509 -46.26 1.16 -13.88
CA GLN A 509 -47.52 1.50 -14.54
C GLN A 509 -48.14 0.28 -15.27
N TYR A 510 -47.32 -0.47 -16.03
CA TYR A 510 -47.80 -1.65 -16.76
C TYR A 510 -48.30 -2.76 -15.82
N LEU A 511 -47.59 -2.98 -14.72
CA LEU A 511 -47.99 -3.99 -13.71
C LEU A 511 -49.31 -3.60 -13.03
N ILE A 512 -49.59 -2.35 -12.80
CA ILE A 512 -50.84 -1.88 -12.21
C ILE A 512 -51.98 -1.91 -13.24
N GLU A 513 -51.82 -1.22 -14.38
CA GLU A 513 -52.90 -0.95 -15.32
C GLU A 513 -53.23 -2.16 -16.20
N VAL A 514 -52.21 -2.93 -16.62
CA VAL A 514 -52.38 -4.06 -17.53
C VAL A 514 -52.44 -5.38 -16.79
N CYS A 515 -51.50 -5.59 -15.84
CA CYS A 515 -51.41 -6.86 -15.13
C CYS A 515 -52.29 -6.95 -13.88
N GLY A 516 -52.84 -5.82 -13.38
CA GLY A 516 -53.74 -5.77 -12.23
C GLY A 516 -53.11 -6.05 -10.88
N ILE A 517 -51.81 -5.76 -10.74
CA ILE A 517 -51.08 -5.91 -9.47
C ILE A 517 -51.32 -4.69 -8.58
N GLU A 518 -51.55 -4.93 -7.28
CA GLU A 518 -51.76 -3.85 -6.32
C GLU A 518 -50.53 -2.94 -6.19
N GLU A 519 -50.73 -1.63 -6.29
CA GLU A 519 -49.65 -0.63 -6.20
C GLU A 519 -48.82 -0.74 -4.92
N SER A 520 -49.48 -1.07 -3.79
CA SER A 520 -48.85 -1.22 -2.47
C SER A 520 -47.76 -2.31 -2.39
N ARG A 521 -47.73 -3.19 -3.39
CA ARG A 521 -46.75 -4.26 -3.51
C ARG A 521 -45.58 -3.92 -4.40
N ILE A 522 -45.59 -2.78 -5.10
CA ILE A 522 -44.60 -2.45 -6.13
C ILE A 522 -43.72 -1.28 -5.64
N PHE A 523 -42.41 -1.53 -5.57
CA PHE A 523 -41.38 -0.58 -5.27
C PHE A 523 -40.51 -0.34 -6.51
N THR A 524 -39.98 0.87 -6.70
CA THR A 524 -39.21 1.23 -7.89
C THR A 524 -37.83 1.80 -7.53
N ASP A 525 -36.80 1.41 -8.27
CA ASP A 525 -35.56 2.14 -8.44
C ASP A 525 -35.51 2.71 -9.86
N GLU A 526 -35.58 4.02 -9.98
CA GLU A 526 -35.63 4.74 -11.25
C GLU A 526 -34.29 5.41 -11.64
N ARG A 527 -33.18 5.03 -10.96
CA ARG A 527 -31.89 5.68 -11.12
C ARG A 527 -30.86 4.81 -11.85
N ALA A 528 -30.97 3.50 -11.73
CA ALA A 528 -29.97 2.58 -12.24
C ALA A 528 -29.83 2.63 -13.76
N MET A 529 -28.58 2.73 -14.23
CA MET A 529 -28.22 2.75 -15.65
C MET A 529 -27.47 1.47 -16.08
N THR A 530 -27.08 0.63 -15.13
CA THR A 530 -26.39 -0.63 -15.35
C THR A 530 -26.98 -1.73 -14.46
N THR A 531 -26.69 -3.00 -14.76
CA THR A 531 -27.18 -4.12 -13.94
C THR A 531 -26.53 -4.12 -12.55
N ALA A 532 -25.29 -3.67 -12.43
CA ALA A 532 -24.65 -3.47 -11.13
C ALA A 532 -25.38 -2.42 -10.29
N GLU A 533 -25.75 -1.30 -10.90
CA GLU A 533 -26.54 -0.24 -10.23
C GLU A 533 -27.95 -0.74 -9.88
N ASN A 534 -28.61 -1.52 -10.76
CA ASN A 534 -29.87 -2.19 -10.44
C ASN A 534 -29.74 -2.99 -9.15
N ALA A 535 -28.70 -3.81 -9.05
CA ALA A 535 -28.48 -4.64 -7.89
C ALA A 535 -28.21 -3.81 -6.62
N VAL A 536 -27.31 -2.84 -6.67
CA VAL A 536 -26.98 -1.97 -5.51
C VAL A 536 -28.21 -1.20 -5.02
N ASN A 537 -28.98 -0.58 -5.93
CA ASN A 537 -30.12 0.23 -5.57
C ASN A 537 -31.29 -0.58 -5.03
N THR A 538 -31.56 -1.75 -5.62
CA THR A 538 -32.63 -2.63 -5.13
C THR A 538 -32.30 -3.27 -3.80
N PHE A 539 -31.02 -3.57 -3.50
CA PHE A 539 -30.61 -4.02 -2.17
C PHE A 539 -30.89 -2.98 -1.09
N ALA A 540 -30.70 -1.68 -1.39
CA ALA A 540 -31.05 -0.61 -0.46
C ALA A 540 -32.57 -0.61 -0.16
N ILE A 541 -33.42 -0.74 -1.20
CA ILE A 541 -34.87 -0.83 -1.05
C ILE A 541 -35.25 -2.08 -0.26
N MET A 542 -34.70 -3.25 -0.62
CA MET A 542 -34.99 -4.51 0.07
C MET A 542 -34.64 -4.43 1.56
N LYS A 543 -33.50 -3.86 1.91
CA LYS A 543 -33.10 -3.68 3.31
C LYS A 543 -34.07 -2.76 4.06
N GLU A 544 -34.49 -1.67 3.45
CA GLU A 544 -35.50 -0.74 4.03
C GLU A 544 -36.85 -1.43 4.24
N GLN A 545 -37.26 -2.31 3.30
CA GLN A 545 -38.52 -3.06 3.37
C GLN A 545 -38.44 -4.34 4.23
N GLY A 546 -37.28 -4.68 4.77
CA GLY A 546 -37.09 -5.86 5.61
C GLY A 546 -37.18 -7.18 4.82
N ILE A 547 -36.70 -7.20 3.59
CA ILE A 547 -36.72 -8.40 2.72
C ILE A 547 -35.64 -9.39 3.15
N GLU A 548 -36.00 -10.66 3.32
CA GLU A 548 -35.12 -11.74 3.75
C GLU A 548 -34.76 -12.70 2.60
N SER A 549 -35.53 -12.65 1.50
CA SER A 549 -35.25 -13.47 0.32
C SER A 549 -35.74 -12.80 -0.96
N MET A 550 -35.13 -13.19 -2.09
CA MET A 550 -35.43 -12.62 -3.40
C MET A 550 -35.36 -13.64 -4.51
N THR A 551 -36.13 -13.40 -5.58
CA THR A 551 -36.05 -14.09 -6.87
C THR A 551 -35.87 -13.05 -7.97
N ILE A 552 -34.85 -13.22 -8.81
CA ILE A 552 -34.59 -12.31 -9.93
C ILE A 552 -35.50 -12.69 -11.10
N VAL A 553 -36.18 -11.70 -11.68
CA VAL A 553 -37.04 -11.84 -12.88
C VAL A 553 -36.45 -10.97 -13.99
N THR A 554 -35.96 -11.63 -15.04
CA THR A 554 -35.38 -10.96 -16.21
C THR A 554 -35.52 -11.87 -17.46
N SER A 555 -34.88 -11.52 -18.57
CA SER A 555 -34.83 -12.35 -19.78
C SER A 555 -33.96 -13.57 -19.58
N SER A 556 -34.24 -14.68 -20.29
CA SER A 556 -33.52 -15.95 -20.13
C SER A 556 -32.01 -15.82 -20.30
N TYR A 557 -31.56 -15.09 -21.32
CA TYR A 557 -30.13 -14.87 -21.56
C TYR A 557 -29.47 -14.01 -20.48
N HIS A 558 -30.21 -13.13 -19.80
CA HIS A 558 -29.68 -12.22 -18.76
C HIS A 558 -29.79 -12.81 -17.34
N GLN A 559 -30.42 -13.97 -17.17
CA GLN A 559 -30.72 -14.51 -15.85
C GLN A 559 -29.47 -14.88 -15.04
N ARG A 560 -28.50 -15.54 -15.67
CA ARG A 560 -27.25 -15.95 -15.01
C ARG A 560 -26.45 -14.74 -14.52
N TRP A 561 -26.32 -13.73 -15.37
CA TRP A 561 -25.66 -12.47 -15.02
C TRP A 561 -26.35 -11.77 -13.85
N GLY A 562 -27.68 -11.55 -13.92
CA GLY A 562 -28.43 -10.94 -12.83
C GLY A 562 -28.21 -11.69 -11.51
N GLN A 563 -28.34 -13.03 -11.52
CA GLN A 563 -28.12 -13.83 -10.32
C GLN A 563 -26.71 -13.68 -9.74
N ALA A 564 -25.66 -13.68 -10.58
CA ALA A 564 -24.29 -13.56 -10.12
C ALA A 564 -24.07 -12.25 -9.34
N LEU A 565 -24.59 -11.12 -9.85
CA LEU A 565 -24.47 -9.82 -9.18
C LEU A 565 -25.26 -9.74 -7.88
N TYR A 566 -26.50 -10.26 -7.87
CA TYR A 566 -27.32 -10.25 -6.68
C TYR A 566 -26.80 -11.19 -5.58
N ASN A 567 -26.23 -12.35 -5.96
CA ASN A 567 -25.56 -13.23 -5.02
C ASN A 567 -24.31 -12.58 -4.40
N ALA A 568 -23.50 -11.90 -5.22
CA ALA A 568 -22.32 -11.18 -4.74
C ALA A 568 -22.69 -10.09 -3.73
N LEU A 569 -23.73 -9.30 -4.03
CA LEU A 569 -24.21 -8.28 -3.11
C LEU A 569 -24.82 -8.87 -1.83
N ALA A 570 -25.55 -9.99 -1.91
CA ALA A 570 -26.04 -10.68 -0.73
C ALA A 570 -24.89 -11.02 0.22
N ALA A 571 -23.80 -11.60 -0.30
CA ALA A 571 -22.61 -11.92 0.48
C ALA A 571 -21.93 -10.68 1.06
N ILE A 572 -21.80 -9.59 0.28
CA ILE A 572 -21.22 -8.33 0.73
C ILE A 572 -22.04 -7.70 1.87
N TYR A 573 -23.36 -7.62 1.71
CA TYR A 573 -24.25 -7.04 2.72
C TYR A 573 -24.29 -7.88 3.99
N GLU A 574 -24.23 -9.19 3.89
CA GLU A 574 -24.12 -10.09 5.04
C GLU A 574 -22.82 -9.85 5.79
N GLN A 575 -21.68 -9.85 5.08
CA GLN A 575 -20.36 -9.68 5.68
C GLN A 575 -20.15 -8.27 6.28
N GLN A 576 -20.59 -7.23 5.61
CA GLN A 576 -20.31 -5.84 6.04
C GLN A 576 -21.37 -5.25 6.96
N GLN A 577 -22.62 -5.70 6.87
CA GLN A 577 -23.76 -5.05 7.52
C GLN A 577 -24.64 -6.01 8.33
N GLY A 578 -24.33 -7.32 8.32
CA GLY A 578 -25.16 -8.33 8.96
C GLY A 578 -26.57 -8.40 8.38
N TYR A 579 -26.77 -7.94 7.14
CA TYR A 579 -28.05 -8.00 6.46
C TYR A 579 -28.12 -9.24 5.58
N HIS A 580 -29.04 -10.14 5.91
CA HIS A 580 -29.20 -11.42 5.26
C HIS A 580 -30.37 -11.39 4.28
N ALA A 581 -30.09 -11.47 2.98
CA ALA A 581 -31.09 -11.57 1.92
C ALA A 581 -30.72 -12.73 0.98
N ARG A 582 -31.46 -13.80 1.04
CA ARG A 582 -31.15 -15.04 0.33
C ARG A 582 -31.74 -15.06 -1.09
N LEU A 583 -30.91 -15.34 -2.10
CA LEU A 583 -31.36 -15.62 -3.45
C LEU A 583 -32.05 -17.01 -3.52
N ILE A 584 -33.28 -17.06 -4.00
CA ILE A 584 -34.06 -18.28 -4.09
C ILE A 584 -34.63 -18.42 -5.50
N GLY A 585 -34.32 -19.53 -6.16
CA GLY A 585 -34.83 -19.84 -7.49
C GLY A 585 -34.34 -18.87 -8.57
N ASN A 586 -34.75 -19.12 -9.78
CA ASN A 586 -34.59 -18.25 -10.92
C ASN A 586 -35.90 -18.19 -11.69
N TYR A 587 -36.22 -17.06 -12.31
CA TYR A 587 -37.44 -16.96 -13.11
C TYR A 587 -37.23 -15.97 -14.25
N CYS A 588 -37.52 -16.39 -15.46
CA CYS A 588 -37.21 -15.58 -16.62
C CYS A 588 -38.35 -15.52 -17.62
N PHE A 589 -38.40 -14.41 -18.37
CA PHE A 589 -39.11 -14.34 -19.64
C PHE A 589 -38.25 -15.06 -20.69
N ASP A 590 -38.82 -16.07 -21.35
CA ASP A 590 -38.08 -16.80 -22.39
C ASP A 590 -37.98 -15.94 -23.65
N THR A 591 -36.74 -15.63 -24.05
CA THR A 591 -36.46 -14.88 -25.25
C THR A 591 -35.20 -15.37 -25.93
N GLN A 592 -35.17 -15.22 -27.25
CA GLN A 592 -34.02 -15.64 -28.10
C GLN A 592 -33.17 -14.38 -28.44
N PRO A 593 -32.10 -14.09 -27.69
CA PRO A 593 -31.27 -12.97 -27.99
C PRO A 593 -30.48 -13.19 -29.29
N SER A 594 -29.93 -12.12 -29.86
CA SER A 594 -28.92 -12.27 -30.91
C SER A 594 -27.65 -12.93 -30.31
N VAL A 595 -26.91 -13.68 -31.12
CA VAL A 595 -25.64 -14.31 -30.70
C VAL A 595 -24.67 -13.29 -30.13
N GLU A 596 -24.64 -12.08 -30.70
CA GLU A 596 -23.79 -10.99 -30.24
C GLU A 596 -24.12 -10.52 -28.81
N VAL A 597 -25.40 -10.43 -28.44
CA VAL A 597 -25.83 -10.10 -27.08
C VAL A 597 -25.42 -11.18 -26.10
N PHE A 598 -25.58 -12.45 -26.48
CA PHE A 598 -25.26 -13.60 -25.63
C PHE A 598 -23.75 -13.62 -25.24
N LEU A 599 -22.86 -13.37 -26.19
CA LEU A 599 -21.41 -13.38 -25.97
C LEU A 599 -20.90 -12.18 -25.12
N LYS A 600 -21.65 -11.07 -25.10
CA LYS A 600 -21.31 -9.90 -24.29
C LYS A 600 -21.68 -10.08 -22.81
N ASP A 601 -22.73 -10.80 -22.54
CA ASP A 601 -23.32 -10.85 -21.20
C ASP A 601 -22.39 -11.45 -20.15
N ASP A 602 -21.65 -12.51 -20.48
CA ASP A 602 -20.79 -13.19 -19.52
C ASP A 602 -19.56 -12.34 -19.15
N TRP A 603 -18.95 -11.68 -20.14
CA TRP A 603 -17.86 -10.73 -19.88
C TRP A 603 -18.35 -9.52 -19.06
N PHE A 604 -19.53 -8.99 -19.36
CA PHE A 604 -20.11 -7.92 -18.59
C PHE A 604 -20.47 -8.34 -17.17
N ALA A 605 -20.87 -9.58 -16.94
CA ALA A 605 -21.12 -10.11 -15.60
C ALA A 605 -19.84 -10.06 -14.75
N ILE A 606 -18.71 -10.52 -15.29
CA ILE A 606 -17.39 -10.49 -14.62
C ILE A 606 -16.95 -9.05 -14.38
N TYR A 607 -17.06 -8.16 -15.38
CA TYR A 607 -16.69 -6.76 -15.24
C TYR A 607 -17.49 -6.06 -14.13
N GLN A 608 -18.80 -6.26 -14.09
CA GLN A 608 -19.66 -5.66 -13.06
C GLN A 608 -19.53 -6.32 -11.69
N LEU A 609 -19.14 -7.58 -11.59
CA LEU A 609 -18.71 -8.17 -10.33
C LEU A 609 -17.48 -7.43 -9.78
N GLY A 610 -16.51 -7.10 -10.62
CA GLY A 610 -15.37 -6.25 -10.22
C GLY A 610 -15.79 -4.88 -9.71
N GLU A 611 -16.74 -4.22 -10.37
CA GLU A 611 -17.30 -2.93 -9.89
C GLU A 611 -17.95 -3.07 -8.51
N ILE A 612 -18.75 -4.10 -8.28
CA ILE A 612 -19.40 -4.39 -6.99
C ILE A 612 -18.37 -4.68 -5.89
N LEU A 613 -17.27 -5.37 -6.23
CA LEU A 613 -16.14 -5.62 -5.32
C LEU A 613 -15.27 -4.39 -5.05
N GLY A 614 -15.53 -3.28 -5.74
CA GLY A 614 -14.76 -2.03 -5.62
C GLY A 614 -13.37 -2.11 -6.24
N LEU A 615 -13.19 -2.96 -7.26
CA LEU A 615 -11.92 -3.07 -7.96
C LEU A 615 -11.67 -1.84 -8.85
N PRO A 616 -10.43 -1.33 -8.92
CA PRO A 616 -10.09 -0.21 -9.78
C PRO A 616 -10.33 -0.55 -11.25
N ARG A 617 -10.95 0.37 -11.98
CA ARG A 617 -11.26 0.20 -13.41
C ARG A 617 -10.02 -0.20 -14.23
N ALA A 618 -8.87 0.40 -13.96
CA ALA A 618 -7.62 0.08 -14.64
C ALA A 618 -7.17 -1.39 -14.47
N GLN A 619 -7.55 -2.05 -13.37
CA GLN A 619 -7.32 -3.49 -13.19
C GLN A 619 -8.34 -4.30 -13.99
N MET A 620 -9.61 -3.89 -13.99
CA MET A 620 -10.67 -4.57 -14.73
C MET A 620 -10.47 -4.47 -16.25
N ASP A 621 -9.92 -3.36 -16.75
CA ASP A 621 -9.61 -3.18 -18.17
C ASP A 621 -8.48 -4.12 -18.66
N GLN A 622 -7.77 -4.81 -17.76
CA GLN A 622 -6.76 -5.83 -18.09
C GLN A 622 -7.35 -7.25 -18.20
N LEU A 623 -8.61 -7.46 -17.80
CA LEU A 623 -9.27 -8.75 -17.97
C LEU A 623 -9.39 -9.11 -19.46
N PRO A 624 -9.26 -10.40 -19.81
CA PRO A 624 -9.38 -10.83 -21.18
C PRO A 624 -10.68 -10.32 -21.82
N ASN A 625 -10.55 -9.62 -22.94
CA ASN A 625 -11.72 -9.22 -23.71
C ASN A 625 -12.22 -10.44 -24.50
N VAL A 626 -13.43 -10.88 -24.19
CA VAL A 626 -14.09 -11.99 -24.87
C VAL A 626 -14.08 -11.86 -26.42
N TYR A 627 -14.15 -10.64 -26.93
CA TYR A 627 -14.05 -10.41 -28.38
C TYR A 627 -12.67 -10.72 -28.94
N ALA A 628 -11.60 -10.44 -28.18
CA ALA A 628 -10.22 -10.80 -28.57
C ALA A 628 -10.01 -12.32 -28.52
N LEU A 629 -10.62 -13.01 -27.54
CA LEU A 629 -10.58 -14.47 -27.43
C LEU A 629 -11.34 -15.17 -28.58
N LEU A 630 -12.41 -14.56 -29.08
CA LEU A 630 -13.21 -15.09 -30.20
C LEU A 630 -12.68 -14.65 -31.57
N GLY A 631 -11.59 -13.85 -31.63
CA GLY A 631 -11.02 -13.37 -32.89
C GLY A 631 -11.92 -12.37 -33.63
N MET A 632 -12.78 -11.68 -32.94
CA MET A 632 -13.74 -10.69 -33.49
C MET A 632 -13.22 -9.26 -33.33
#